data_718b77c3311e203383c007f2346eed2a
#
_entry.id   718b77c3311e203383c007f2346eed2a
#
_cell.length_a   1.000
_cell.length_b   1.000
_cell.length_c   1.000
_cell.angle_alpha   90.00
_cell.angle_beta   90.00
_cell.angle_gamma   90.00
#
_symmetry.space_group_name_H-M   'P 1'
#
loop_
_entity.id
_entity.type
_entity.pdbx_description
1 polymer ?
#
loop_
_entity_poly.entity_id
_entity_poly.type
_entity_poly.pdbx_seq_one_letter_code
_entity_poly.pdbx_strand_id
1 'polypeptide(L)'
;MVLDELAALGRGGQIAGTSRLSGGEIADVWLITYADGTQVIAKTVTGAAPDLFAVEADGLAALRGTGYLATPQVLAVTERLLLLEALAPLGDSEQSWERFARDLAAAHRSTAGDRFGWPRDGYLGRLRQVNTWTTSGHQFFAEHRLLRYLSEPAAEQVLTAADRRAVERLCARLPEIIPDMPAVLTHGDLWTGNLVSQPGGRITVIDPAVARTWAEVDLSMLWSNPRPPASGRFFAAYQELNPSPPGWAGRMPILHLREHLSVIAHFGAEAPSTLNLTREILAPFYPR
;
A
#
# COMPACT_ATOMS: atom_id res chain seq x y z
N MET A 1 24.38 10.26 -8.05
CA MET A 1 23.80 9.17 -7.22
C MET A 1 23.13 8.10 -8.09
N VAL A 2 22.01 8.33 -8.82
CA VAL A 2 21.38 7.26 -9.62
C VAL A 2 22.31 6.71 -10.70
N LEU A 3 23.06 7.56 -11.40
CA LEU A 3 24.00 7.14 -12.43
C LEU A 3 25.17 6.33 -11.87
N ASP A 4 25.64 6.65 -10.69
CA ASP A 4 26.74 5.93 -10.02
C ASP A 4 26.29 4.52 -9.62
N GLU A 5 25.05 4.38 -9.10
CA GLU A 5 24.47 3.08 -8.77
C GLU A 5 24.26 2.21 -10.03
N LEU A 6 23.77 2.81 -11.13
CA LEU A 6 23.62 2.12 -12.40
C LEU A 6 24.97 1.68 -12.98
N ALA A 7 26.00 2.53 -12.87
CA ALA A 7 27.37 2.21 -13.32
C ALA A 7 27.94 1.04 -12.51
N ALA A 8 27.74 1.02 -11.19
CA ALA A 8 28.18 -0.07 -10.32
C ALA A 8 27.55 -1.43 -10.68
N LEU A 9 26.34 -1.42 -11.25
CA LEU A 9 25.65 -2.63 -11.75
C LEU A 9 26.04 -2.98 -13.21
N GLY A 10 26.99 -2.27 -13.81
CA GLY A 10 27.32 -2.44 -15.23
C GLY A 10 26.22 -1.96 -16.20
N ARG A 11 25.27 -1.18 -15.71
CA ARG A 11 24.13 -0.64 -16.46
C ARG A 11 24.25 0.87 -16.75
N GLY A 12 25.42 1.46 -16.51
CA GLY A 12 25.68 2.89 -16.74
C GLY A 12 25.99 3.25 -18.20
N GLY A 13 26.18 2.25 -19.08
CA GLY A 13 26.53 2.48 -20.49
C GLY A 13 25.32 2.92 -21.31
N GLN A 14 25.56 3.90 -22.23
CA GLN A 14 24.57 4.33 -23.23
C GLN A 14 23.27 4.91 -22.71
N ILE A 15 23.29 5.58 -21.54
CA ILE A 15 22.12 6.34 -21.06
C ILE A 15 21.96 7.58 -21.94
N ALA A 16 20.82 7.69 -22.63
CA ALA A 16 20.45 8.81 -23.48
C ALA A 16 19.76 9.94 -22.71
N GLY A 17 19.08 9.62 -21.60
CA GLY A 17 18.38 10.62 -20.79
C GLY A 17 17.93 10.09 -19.43
N THR A 18 17.74 11.03 -18.51
CA THR A 18 17.18 10.78 -17.18
C THR A 18 16.13 11.84 -16.86
N SER A 19 14.98 11.44 -16.34
CA SER A 19 13.93 12.34 -15.89
C SER A 19 13.50 11.95 -14.49
N ARG A 20 13.48 12.89 -13.56
CA ARG A 20 12.91 12.66 -12.23
C ARG A 20 11.39 12.64 -12.33
N LEU A 21 10.77 11.61 -11.81
CA LEU A 21 9.32 11.50 -11.73
C LEU A 21 8.81 12.09 -10.41
N SER A 22 7.64 12.73 -10.47
CA SER A 22 6.91 13.17 -9.28
C SER A 22 6.19 11.99 -8.65
N GLY A 23 6.12 11.92 -7.31
CA GLY A 23 5.30 10.95 -6.60
C GLY A 23 6.03 10.03 -5.62
N GLY A 24 7.35 10.06 -5.53
CA GLY A 24 8.09 9.35 -4.49
C GLY A 24 8.18 10.18 -3.20
N GLU A 25 7.41 9.84 -2.16
CA GLU A 25 7.52 10.53 -0.86
C GLU A 25 8.82 10.16 -0.11
N ILE A 26 9.42 9.02 -0.44
CA ILE A 26 10.54 8.44 0.30
C ILE A 26 11.76 8.26 -0.56
N ALA A 27 11.58 7.74 -1.77
CA ALA A 27 12.62 7.50 -2.74
C ALA A 27 12.57 8.53 -3.87
N ASP A 28 13.74 8.90 -4.37
CA ASP A 28 13.82 9.59 -5.64
C ASP A 28 13.56 8.60 -6.76
N VAL A 29 12.52 8.86 -7.57
CA VAL A 29 12.13 8.02 -8.70
C VAL A 29 12.58 8.64 -10.01
N TRP A 30 13.26 7.87 -10.82
CA TRP A 30 13.85 8.30 -12.09
C TRP A 30 13.38 7.41 -13.23
N LEU A 31 12.98 8.02 -14.34
CA LEU A 31 12.86 7.36 -15.63
C LEU A 31 14.23 7.46 -16.33
N ILE A 32 14.83 6.31 -16.61
CA ILE A 32 16.09 6.19 -17.34
C ILE A 32 15.77 5.72 -18.75
N THR A 33 16.25 6.46 -19.76
CA THR A 33 16.12 6.09 -21.17
C THR A 33 17.49 5.75 -21.72
N TYR A 34 17.64 4.56 -22.27
CA TYR A 34 18.85 4.09 -22.94
C TYR A 34 18.87 4.51 -24.41
N ALA A 35 20.04 4.47 -25.03
CA ALA A 35 20.22 4.88 -26.45
C ALA A 35 19.47 4.00 -27.46
N ASP A 36 19.14 2.76 -27.08
CA ASP A 36 18.29 1.84 -27.84
C ASP A 36 16.80 2.09 -27.70
N GLY A 37 16.42 3.11 -26.93
CA GLY A 37 15.02 3.44 -26.61
C GLY A 37 14.44 2.66 -25.44
N THR A 38 15.15 1.72 -24.86
CA THR A 38 14.69 0.99 -23.65
C THR A 38 14.53 1.95 -22.48
N GLN A 39 13.45 1.80 -21.74
CA GLN A 39 13.18 2.59 -20.54
C GLN A 39 13.09 1.71 -19.30
N VAL A 40 13.59 2.21 -18.18
CA VAL A 40 13.48 1.58 -16.86
C VAL A 40 13.18 2.62 -15.78
N ILE A 41 12.59 2.18 -14.69
CA ILE A 41 12.39 3.00 -13.49
C ILE A 41 13.50 2.66 -12.50
N ALA A 42 14.20 3.68 -12.02
CA ALA A 42 15.20 3.58 -10.97
C ALA A 42 14.71 4.33 -9.72
N LYS A 43 14.52 3.61 -8.63
CA LYS A 43 14.27 4.20 -7.30
C LYS A 43 15.57 4.24 -6.54
N THR A 44 15.91 5.40 -5.98
CA THR A 44 17.09 5.58 -5.12
C THR A 44 16.68 6.24 -3.82
N VAL A 45 17.42 5.94 -2.75
CA VAL A 45 17.13 6.49 -1.43
C VAL A 45 18.43 6.83 -0.70
N THR A 46 18.39 7.88 0.13
CA THR A 46 19.49 8.26 1.01
C THR A 46 19.03 8.17 2.46
N GLY A 47 19.79 7.47 3.30
CA GLY A 47 19.52 7.39 4.74
C GLY A 47 18.32 6.52 5.13
N ALA A 48 17.80 5.69 4.24
CA ALA A 48 16.77 4.70 4.57
C ALA A 48 17.38 3.41 5.15
N ALA A 49 16.50 2.55 5.66
CA ALA A 49 16.89 1.22 6.10
C ALA A 49 17.48 0.41 4.93
N PRO A 50 18.55 -0.36 5.14
CA PRO A 50 19.29 -1.04 4.06
C PRO A 50 18.47 -2.12 3.35
N ASP A 51 17.40 -2.61 3.96
CA ASP A 51 16.53 -3.65 3.40
C ASP A 51 15.26 -3.10 2.73
N LEU A 52 15.06 -1.77 2.65
CA LEU A 52 13.84 -1.15 2.11
C LEU A 52 13.49 -1.70 0.71
N PHE A 53 14.44 -1.64 -0.21
CA PHE A 53 14.21 -2.10 -1.59
C PHE A 53 14.12 -3.62 -1.73
N ALA A 54 14.81 -4.37 -0.87
CA ALA A 54 14.66 -5.83 -0.83
C ALA A 54 13.25 -6.22 -0.34
N VAL A 55 12.69 -5.49 0.63
CA VAL A 55 11.30 -5.69 1.10
C VAL A 55 10.30 -5.37 -0.01
N GLU A 56 10.49 -4.27 -0.74
CA GLU A 56 9.61 -3.92 -1.87
C GLU A 56 9.67 -4.98 -2.98
N ALA A 57 10.87 -5.42 -3.36
CA ALA A 57 11.06 -6.46 -4.37
C ALA A 57 10.39 -7.79 -3.96
N ASP A 58 10.53 -8.21 -2.70
CA ASP A 58 9.86 -9.39 -2.15
C ASP A 58 8.34 -9.25 -2.20
N GLY A 59 7.82 -8.06 -1.88
CA GLY A 59 6.39 -7.75 -1.96
C GLY A 59 5.84 -7.86 -3.39
N LEU A 60 6.54 -7.27 -4.36
CA LEU A 60 6.20 -7.38 -5.78
C LEU A 60 6.20 -8.84 -6.25
N ALA A 61 7.22 -9.61 -5.84
CA ALA A 61 7.32 -11.04 -6.18
C ALA A 61 6.17 -11.85 -5.56
N ALA A 62 5.80 -11.57 -4.30
CA ALA A 62 4.70 -12.24 -3.62
C ALA A 62 3.35 -12.00 -4.31
N LEU A 63 3.05 -10.75 -4.66
CA LEU A 63 1.82 -10.38 -5.38
C LEU A 63 1.76 -11.03 -6.76
N ARG A 64 2.86 -11.00 -7.52
CA ARG A 64 2.99 -11.68 -8.82
C ARG A 64 2.81 -13.19 -8.67
N GLY A 65 3.35 -13.78 -7.59
CA GLY A 65 3.26 -15.21 -7.28
C GLY A 65 1.83 -15.72 -7.08
N THR A 66 0.85 -14.85 -6.88
CA THR A 66 -0.58 -15.23 -6.86
C THR A 66 -1.08 -15.72 -8.22
N GLY A 67 -0.40 -15.35 -9.32
CA GLY A 67 -0.80 -15.64 -10.70
C GLY A 67 -1.89 -14.71 -11.25
N TYR A 68 -2.47 -13.85 -10.43
CA TYR A 68 -3.57 -12.95 -10.81
C TYR A 68 -3.13 -11.50 -10.96
N LEU A 69 -2.31 -10.98 -10.03
CA LEU A 69 -1.87 -9.59 -10.04
C LEU A 69 -0.63 -9.40 -10.93
N ALA A 70 -0.64 -8.34 -11.70
CA ALA A 70 0.53 -7.88 -12.44
C ALA A 70 1.36 -6.93 -11.57
N THR A 71 2.67 -7.09 -11.62
CA THR A 71 3.66 -6.19 -11.00
C THR A 71 4.78 -5.92 -12.00
N PRO A 72 5.51 -4.79 -11.94
CA PRO A 72 6.66 -4.56 -12.79
C PRO A 72 7.75 -5.62 -12.54
N GLN A 73 8.51 -5.96 -13.57
CA GLN A 73 9.67 -6.83 -13.40
C GLN A 73 10.74 -6.11 -12.57
N VAL A 74 11.24 -6.78 -11.53
CA VAL A 74 12.43 -6.32 -10.81
C VAL A 74 13.67 -6.70 -11.62
N LEU A 75 14.41 -5.69 -12.09
CA LEU A 75 15.59 -5.86 -12.95
C LEU A 75 16.88 -5.92 -12.12
N ALA A 76 16.92 -5.20 -11.00
CA ALA A 76 18.00 -5.26 -10.02
C ALA A 76 17.53 -4.69 -8.68
N VAL A 77 18.15 -5.14 -7.58
CA VAL A 77 17.94 -4.61 -6.25
C VAL A 77 19.26 -4.56 -5.49
N THR A 78 19.52 -3.42 -4.84
CA THR A 78 20.62 -3.21 -3.90
C THR A 78 20.09 -2.45 -2.68
N GLU A 79 20.92 -2.17 -1.69
CA GLU A 79 20.52 -1.34 -0.54
C GLU A 79 20.09 0.08 -0.93
N ARG A 80 20.58 0.60 -2.07
CA ARG A 80 20.38 2.01 -2.48
C ARG A 80 19.69 2.19 -3.82
N LEU A 81 19.43 1.11 -4.54
CA LEU A 81 18.76 1.13 -5.84
C LEU A 81 17.80 -0.03 -5.99
N LEU A 82 16.59 0.28 -6.44
CA LEU A 82 15.65 -0.68 -7.02
C LEU A 82 15.40 -0.30 -8.48
N LEU A 83 15.72 -1.21 -9.39
CA LEU A 83 15.53 -1.05 -10.81
C LEU A 83 14.36 -1.89 -11.29
N LEU A 84 13.38 -1.24 -11.90
CA LEU A 84 12.13 -1.85 -12.35
C LEU A 84 11.91 -1.63 -13.84
N GLU A 85 11.11 -2.51 -14.44
CA GLU A 85 10.49 -2.30 -15.74
C GLU A 85 9.73 -0.98 -15.75
N ALA A 86 9.89 -0.17 -16.81
CA ALA A 86 9.09 1.02 -16.98
C ALA A 86 7.73 0.66 -17.58
N LEU A 87 6.66 1.14 -16.93
CA LEU A 87 5.28 0.94 -17.35
C LEU A 87 4.61 2.29 -17.63
N ALA A 88 3.54 2.26 -18.42
CA ALA A 88 2.79 3.46 -18.74
C ALA A 88 1.99 3.96 -17.53
N PRO A 89 1.65 5.26 -17.45
CA PRO A 89 0.70 5.77 -16.49
C PRO A 89 -0.63 5.01 -16.53
N LEU A 90 -1.36 5.01 -15.42
CA LEU A 90 -2.66 4.36 -15.30
C LEU A 90 -3.60 4.84 -16.41
N GLY A 91 -4.12 3.89 -17.19
CA GLY A 91 -5.11 4.15 -18.23
C GLY A 91 -6.52 4.33 -17.66
N ASP A 92 -7.38 5.02 -18.42
CA ASP A 92 -8.77 5.29 -18.07
C ASP A 92 -9.74 4.39 -18.87
N SER A 93 -9.69 3.07 -18.61
CA SER A 93 -10.54 2.07 -19.27
C SER A 93 -11.40 1.31 -18.26
N GLU A 94 -12.72 1.39 -18.39
CA GLU A 94 -13.67 0.64 -17.55
C GLU A 94 -13.39 -0.87 -17.59
N GLN A 95 -13.10 -1.43 -18.77
CA GLN A 95 -12.75 -2.84 -18.90
C GLN A 95 -11.50 -3.23 -18.12
N SER A 96 -10.48 -2.35 -18.12
CA SER A 96 -9.24 -2.57 -17.36
C SER A 96 -9.51 -2.56 -15.85
N TRP A 97 -10.37 -1.65 -15.37
CA TRP A 97 -10.77 -1.57 -13.97
C TRP A 97 -11.61 -2.76 -13.52
N GLU A 98 -12.58 -3.20 -14.34
CA GLU A 98 -13.37 -4.42 -14.04
C GLU A 98 -12.49 -5.67 -14.03
N ARG A 99 -11.54 -5.78 -14.98
CA ARG A 99 -10.58 -6.87 -14.97
C ARG A 99 -9.71 -6.84 -13.73
N PHE A 100 -9.18 -5.69 -13.36
CA PHE A 100 -8.37 -5.54 -12.15
C PHE A 100 -9.14 -5.91 -10.88
N ALA A 101 -10.41 -5.53 -10.79
CA ALA A 101 -11.27 -5.93 -9.68
C ALA A 101 -11.39 -7.47 -9.57
N ARG A 102 -11.58 -8.16 -10.69
CA ARG A 102 -11.64 -9.63 -10.72
C ARG A 102 -10.29 -10.28 -10.41
N ASP A 103 -9.20 -9.73 -10.96
CA ASP A 103 -7.84 -10.20 -10.69
C ASP A 103 -7.50 -10.05 -9.18
N LEU A 104 -7.84 -8.92 -8.55
CA LEU A 104 -7.67 -8.68 -7.12
C LEU A 104 -8.52 -9.64 -6.27
N ALA A 105 -9.79 -9.81 -6.62
CA ALA A 105 -10.69 -10.75 -5.94
C ALA A 105 -10.16 -12.20 -6.00
N ALA A 106 -9.66 -12.62 -7.15
CA ALA A 106 -9.06 -13.94 -7.33
C ALA A 106 -7.76 -14.10 -6.52
N ALA A 107 -6.90 -13.07 -6.49
CA ALA A 107 -5.68 -13.07 -5.69
C ALA A 107 -6.00 -13.20 -4.19
N HIS A 108 -6.94 -12.42 -3.67
CA HIS A 108 -7.38 -12.52 -2.28
C HIS A 108 -7.93 -13.90 -1.96
N ARG A 109 -8.83 -14.45 -2.78
CA ARG A 109 -9.39 -15.79 -2.56
C ARG A 109 -8.34 -16.89 -2.59
N SER A 110 -7.41 -16.84 -3.54
CA SER A 110 -6.38 -17.88 -3.70
C SER A 110 -5.39 -17.93 -2.56
N THR A 111 -5.29 -16.84 -1.80
CA THR A 111 -4.34 -16.69 -0.69
C THR A 111 -5.00 -16.76 0.68
N ALA A 112 -6.30 -17.13 0.77
CA ALA A 112 -7.03 -17.20 2.03
C ALA A 112 -6.37 -18.19 3.02
N GLY A 113 -6.30 -17.79 4.29
CA GLY A 113 -5.71 -18.58 5.37
C GLY A 113 -6.13 -18.04 6.74
N ASP A 114 -5.57 -18.62 7.79
CA ASP A 114 -5.93 -18.40 9.19
C ASP A 114 -4.92 -17.56 9.98
N ARG A 115 -3.82 -17.11 9.34
CA ARG A 115 -2.75 -16.36 10.01
C ARG A 115 -2.56 -15.00 9.38
N PHE A 116 -2.59 -13.98 10.23
CA PHE A 116 -2.31 -12.58 9.92
C PHE A 116 -0.84 -12.28 10.19
N GLY A 117 -0.20 -11.47 9.33
CA GLY A 117 1.21 -11.16 9.44
C GLY A 117 1.97 -11.40 8.14
N TRP A 118 3.30 -11.41 8.21
CA TRP A 118 4.18 -11.71 7.09
C TRP A 118 5.51 -12.28 7.62
N PRO A 119 6.27 -13.06 6.82
CA PRO A 119 7.53 -13.64 7.29
C PRO A 119 8.60 -12.65 7.76
N ARG A 120 8.48 -11.39 7.33
CA ARG A 120 9.36 -10.29 7.76
C ARG A 120 8.56 -9.01 7.94
N ASP A 121 9.10 -8.08 8.72
CA ASP A 121 8.56 -6.73 8.80
C ASP A 121 8.75 -6.02 7.45
N GLY A 122 7.84 -5.09 7.16
CA GLY A 122 7.86 -4.28 5.96
C GLY A 122 8.01 -2.80 6.25
N TYR A 123 7.59 -2.01 5.29
CA TYR A 123 7.54 -0.56 5.41
C TYR A 123 6.20 -0.05 4.86
N LEU A 124 5.69 1.00 5.47
CA LEU A 124 4.68 1.87 4.89
C LEU A 124 5.26 3.28 4.93
N GLY A 125 5.59 3.80 3.79
CA GLY A 125 6.43 4.97 3.76
C GLY A 125 7.80 4.69 4.39
N ARG A 126 8.26 5.60 5.26
CA ARG A 126 9.54 5.45 6.00
C ARG A 126 9.38 4.63 7.27
N LEU A 127 8.15 4.39 7.70
CA LEU A 127 7.87 3.74 8.97
C LEU A 127 7.85 2.23 8.82
N ARG A 128 8.53 1.56 9.75
CA ARG A 128 8.55 0.11 9.79
C ARG A 128 7.15 -0.45 10.04
N GLN A 129 6.72 -1.39 9.23
CA GLN A 129 5.45 -2.09 9.36
C GLN A 129 5.68 -3.43 10.03
N VAL A 130 5.28 -3.54 11.30
CA VAL A 130 5.39 -4.79 12.06
C VAL A 130 4.43 -5.83 11.51
N ASN A 131 4.94 -7.03 11.26
CA ASN A 131 4.22 -8.13 10.63
C ASN A 131 4.29 -9.43 11.43
N THR A 132 4.46 -9.33 12.75
CA THR A 132 4.45 -10.50 13.65
C THR A 132 3.19 -11.35 13.44
N TRP A 133 3.38 -12.66 13.28
CA TRP A 133 2.29 -13.59 13.04
C TRP A 133 1.33 -13.72 14.23
N THR A 134 0.02 -13.67 13.94
CA THR A 134 -1.06 -13.97 14.89
C THR A 134 -2.20 -14.69 14.16
N THR A 135 -3.07 -15.36 14.92
CA THR A 135 -4.31 -15.95 14.42
C THR A 135 -5.52 -15.01 14.57
N SER A 136 -5.37 -13.89 15.28
CA SER A 136 -6.42 -12.89 15.44
C SER A 136 -6.20 -11.71 14.51
N GLY A 137 -7.09 -11.52 13.53
CA GLY A 137 -7.09 -10.36 12.66
C GLY A 137 -7.35 -9.06 13.40
N HIS A 138 -8.23 -9.09 14.42
CA HIS A 138 -8.54 -7.94 15.27
C HIS A 138 -7.31 -7.50 16.08
N GLN A 139 -6.60 -8.45 16.69
CA GLN A 139 -5.35 -8.15 17.40
C GLN A 139 -4.30 -7.58 16.44
N PHE A 140 -4.10 -8.25 15.29
CA PHE A 140 -3.14 -7.79 14.29
C PHE A 140 -3.42 -6.36 13.83
N PHE A 141 -4.66 -6.07 13.49
CA PHE A 141 -5.05 -4.74 13.02
C PHE A 141 -4.94 -3.69 14.12
N ALA A 142 -5.40 -3.99 15.34
CA ALA A 142 -5.27 -3.09 16.48
C ALA A 142 -3.80 -2.75 16.78
N GLU A 143 -2.97 -3.77 17.02
CA GLU A 143 -1.61 -3.57 17.51
C GLU A 143 -0.66 -3.09 16.42
N HIS A 144 -0.73 -3.69 15.23
CA HIS A 144 0.28 -3.48 14.17
C HIS A 144 -0.18 -2.51 13.08
N ARG A 145 -1.46 -2.11 13.06
CA ARG A 145 -1.99 -1.20 12.04
C ARG A 145 -2.59 0.10 12.58
N LEU A 146 -2.94 0.15 13.86
CA LEU A 146 -3.48 1.36 14.49
C LEU A 146 -2.59 1.85 15.64
N LEU A 147 -2.49 1.10 16.74
CA LEU A 147 -1.85 1.55 17.98
C LEU A 147 -0.36 1.86 17.81
N ARG A 148 0.34 1.11 16.95
CA ARG A 148 1.75 1.31 16.72
C ARG A 148 2.12 2.72 16.25
N TYR A 149 1.24 3.41 15.55
CA TYR A 149 1.49 4.77 15.06
C TYR A 149 1.38 5.84 16.14
N LEU A 150 0.70 5.54 17.27
CA LEU A 150 0.48 6.51 18.33
C LEU A 150 1.78 6.93 19.05
N SER A 151 2.81 6.09 19.02
CA SER A 151 4.12 6.36 19.62
C SER A 151 5.13 6.98 18.66
N GLU A 152 4.75 7.26 17.41
CA GLU A 152 5.63 7.94 16.48
C GLU A 152 5.77 9.42 16.86
N PRO A 153 6.99 10.00 16.84
CA PRO A 153 7.22 11.34 17.37
C PRO A 153 6.33 12.43 16.77
N ALA A 154 6.04 12.39 15.45
CA ALA A 154 5.18 13.37 14.80
C ALA A 154 3.70 13.20 15.22
N ALA A 155 3.24 11.96 15.41
CA ALA A 155 1.91 11.69 15.92
C ALA A 155 1.77 12.10 17.39
N GLU A 156 2.82 11.90 18.20
CA GLU A 156 2.85 12.34 19.61
C GLU A 156 2.65 13.84 19.79
N GLN A 157 3.12 14.63 18.87
CA GLN A 157 3.01 16.09 18.93
C GLN A 157 1.59 16.60 18.63
N VAL A 158 0.77 15.88 17.86
CA VAL A 158 -0.51 16.38 17.36
C VAL A 158 -1.73 15.62 17.88
N LEU A 159 -1.58 14.34 18.25
CA LEU A 159 -2.66 13.55 18.81
C LEU A 159 -2.80 13.84 20.31
N THR A 160 -3.97 14.37 20.68
CA THR A 160 -4.32 14.61 22.08
C THR A 160 -4.50 13.30 22.86
N ALA A 161 -4.50 13.38 24.19
CA ALA A 161 -4.85 12.23 25.03
C ALA A 161 -6.27 11.70 24.74
N ALA A 162 -7.19 12.56 24.30
CA ALA A 162 -8.55 12.16 23.92
C ALA A 162 -8.54 11.37 22.58
N ASP A 163 -7.75 11.84 21.58
CA ASP A 163 -7.58 11.14 20.30
C ASP A 163 -7.01 9.72 20.53
N ARG A 164 -5.97 9.59 21.35
CA ARG A 164 -5.35 8.29 21.68
C ARG A 164 -6.34 7.34 22.33
N ARG A 165 -7.08 7.82 23.34
CA ARG A 165 -8.12 7.01 23.99
C ARG A 165 -9.26 6.62 23.04
N ALA A 166 -9.59 7.47 22.06
CA ALA A 166 -10.57 7.13 21.03
C ALA A 166 -10.08 5.98 20.14
N VAL A 167 -8.80 6.00 19.72
CA VAL A 167 -8.19 4.88 18.97
C VAL A 167 -8.17 3.60 19.82
N GLU A 168 -7.77 3.67 21.08
CA GLU A 168 -7.76 2.50 21.99
C GLU A 168 -9.16 1.89 22.15
N ARG A 169 -10.21 2.73 22.31
CA ARG A 169 -11.60 2.27 22.38
C ARG A 169 -12.10 1.67 21.08
N LEU A 170 -11.73 2.27 19.93
CA LEU A 170 -12.01 1.65 18.64
C LEU A 170 -11.36 0.27 18.57
N CYS A 171 -10.07 0.14 18.92
CA CYS A 171 -9.35 -1.14 18.91
C CYS A 171 -10.05 -2.19 19.78
N ALA A 172 -10.51 -1.83 20.97
CA ALA A 172 -11.26 -2.74 21.85
C ALA A 172 -12.61 -3.20 21.26
N ARG A 173 -13.19 -2.40 20.35
CA ARG A 173 -14.50 -2.69 19.72
C ARG A 173 -14.37 -3.25 18.30
N LEU A 174 -13.17 -3.45 17.77
CA LEU A 174 -13.01 -4.04 16.44
C LEU A 174 -13.78 -5.36 16.24
N PRO A 175 -13.85 -6.29 17.21
CA PRO A 175 -14.64 -7.51 17.05
C PRO A 175 -16.16 -7.30 16.88
N GLU A 176 -16.67 -6.14 17.33
CA GLU A 176 -18.09 -5.77 17.15
C GLU A 176 -18.34 -5.13 15.76
N ILE A 177 -17.29 -4.56 15.16
CA ILE A 177 -17.37 -3.75 13.93
C ILE A 177 -16.98 -4.56 12.71
N ILE A 178 -15.91 -5.36 12.83
CA ILE A 178 -15.34 -6.14 11.75
C ILE A 178 -15.61 -7.62 12.03
N PRO A 179 -16.38 -8.32 11.19
CA PRO A 179 -16.63 -9.74 11.37
C PRO A 179 -15.33 -10.55 11.18
N ASP A 180 -15.29 -11.75 11.75
CA ASP A 180 -14.20 -12.68 11.47
C ASP A 180 -14.16 -13.01 9.99
N MET A 181 -13.01 -12.77 9.38
CA MET A 181 -12.73 -13.01 7.97
C MET A 181 -11.35 -13.65 7.84
N PRO A 182 -11.11 -14.46 6.79
CA PRO A 182 -9.80 -15.04 6.56
C PRO A 182 -8.74 -13.95 6.30
N ALA A 183 -7.51 -14.28 6.66
CA ALA A 183 -6.34 -13.51 6.25
C ALA A 183 -6.04 -13.82 4.78
N VAL A 184 -5.82 -12.79 3.97
CA VAL A 184 -5.43 -12.90 2.57
C VAL A 184 -4.16 -12.09 2.33
N LEU A 185 -3.41 -12.40 1.28
CA LEU A 185 -2.30 -11.54 0.86
C LEU A 185 -2.87 -10.24 0.30
N THR A 186 -2.57 -9.12 0.96
CA THR A 186 -2.96 -7.78 0.52
C THR A 186 -1.76 -7.02 -0.04
N HIS A 187 -2.02 -6.10 -0.96
CA HIS A 187 -1.06 -5.09 -1.40
C HIS A 187 -0.63 -4.20 -0.22
N GLY A 188 -1.59 -3.84 0.61
CA GLY A 188 -1.37 -3.08 1.83
C GLY A 188 -1.23 -1.56 1.64
N ASP A 189 -1.08 -1.08 0.40
CA ASP A 189 -1.07 0.36 0.06
C ASP A 189 -1.72 0.58 -1.33
N LEU A 190 -2.95 0.08 -1.50
CA LEU A 190 -3.63 -0.01 -2.79
C LEU A 190 -4.48 1.22 -3.09
N TRP A 191 -3.85 2.31 -3.49
CA TRP A 191 -4.52 3.51 -3.98
C TRP A 191 -4.13 3.79 -5.44
N THR A 192 -4.79 4.74 -6.10
CA THR A 192 -4.59 4.99 -7.54
C THR A 192 -3.17 5.42 -7.92
N GLY A 193 -2.44 6.07 -7.00
CA GLY A 193 -1.03 6.41 -7.20
C GLY A 193 -0.10 5.22 -7.30
N ASN A 194 -0.52 4.07 -6.77
CA ASN A 194 0.24 2.80 -6.83
C ASN A 194 -0.27 1.87 -7.96
N LEU A 195 -0.97 2.45 -8.95
CA LEU A 195 -1.45 1.74 -10.14
C LEU A 195 -0.84 2.33 -11.41
N VAL A 196 -0.35 1.45 -12.26
CA VAL A 196 0.19 1.76 -13.60
C VAL A 196 -0.37 0.79 -14.61
N SER A 197 -0.06 0.96 -15.91
CA SER A 197 -0.58 0.11 -16.97
C SER A 197 0.51 -0.60 -17.75
N GLN A 198 0.33 -1.88 -18.00
CA GLN A 198 1.08 -2.61 -19.02
C GLN A 198 0.59 -2.26 -20.42
N PRO A 199 1.38 -2.54 -21.50
CA PRO A 199 0.87 -2.56 -22.85
C PRO A 199 -0.41 -3.41 -22.94
N GLY A 200 -1.45 -2.89 -23.60
CA GLY A 200 -2.77 -3.53 -23.64
C GLY A 200 -3.68 -3.20 -22.46
N GLY A 201 -3.29 -2.25 -21.59
CA GLY A 201 -4.16 -1.66 -20.58
C GLY A 201 -4.38 -2.49 -19.31
N ARG A 202 -3.61 -3.56 -19.09
CA ARG A 202 -3.68 -4.31 -17.82
C ARG A 202 -3.15 -3.46 -16.68
N ILE A 203 -3.98 -3.23 -15.66
CA ILE A 203 -3.59 -2.53 -14.44
C ILE A 203 -2.56 -3.38 -13.68
N THR A 204 -1.51 -2.71 -13.23
CA THR A 204 -0.32 -3.29 -12.60
C THR A 204 -0.07 -2.54 -11.30
N VAL A 205 0.18 -3.25 -10.22
CA VAL A 205 0.40 -2.67 -8.90
C VAL A 205 1.89 -2.46 -8.63
N ILE A 206 2.22 -1.35 -7.97
CA ILE A 206 3.58 -0.94 -7.58
C ILE A 206 3.59 -0.52 -6.10
N ASP A 207 4.76 -0.39 -5.48
CA ASP A 207 4.96 0.14 -4.13
C ASP A 207 4.17 -0.60 -3.03
N PRO A 208 4.24 -1.93 -2.96
CA PRO A 208 3.45 -2.69 -2.03
C PRO A 208 3.99 -2.62 -0.59
N ALA A 209 3.07 -2.63 0.38
CA ALA A 209 3.32 -2.82 1.81
C ALA A 209 2.69 -4.15 2.26
N VAL A 210 3.12 -5.26 1.66
CA VAL A 210 2.45 -6.56 1.79
C VAL A 210 2.36 -7.08 3.21
N ALA A 211 1.22 -7.67 3.50
CA ALA A 211 0.99 -8.53 4.65
C ALA A 211 -0.22 -9.44 4.37
N ARG A 212 -0.43 -10.45 5.21
CA ARG A 212 -1.70 -11.14 5.28
C ARG A 212 -2.61 -10.39 6.24
N THR A 213 -3.66 -9.77 5.67
CA THR A 213 -4.67 -9.01 6.40
C THR A 213 -6.07 -9.35 5.88
N TRP A 214 -7.09 -8.62 6.28
CA TRP A 214 -8.40 -8.72 5.65
C TRP A 214 -8.38 -8.11 4.24
N ALA A 215 -9.06 -8.75 3.29
CA ALA A 215 -9.21 -8.25 1.93
C ALA A 215 -9.75 -6.81 1.87
N GLU A 216 -10.62 -6.47 2.81
CA GLU A 216 -11.22 -5.14 2.92
C GLU A 216 -10.19 -4.03 3.21
N VAL A 217 -8.98 -4.36 3.67
CA VAL A 217 -7.88 -3.38 3.85
C VAL A 217 -7.49 -2.77 2.49
N ASP A 218 -7.30 -3.58 1.46
CA ASP A 218 -7.02 -3.08 0.11
C ASP A 218 -8.22 -2.33 -0.49
N LEU A 219 -9.42 -2.84 -0.25
CA LEU A 219 -10.64 -2.16 -0.71
C LEU A 219 -10.80 -0.78 -0.06
N SER A 220 -10.44 -0.64 1.23
CA SER A 220 -10.55 0.63 1.95
C SER A 220 -9.67 1.73 1.36
N MET A 221 -8.50 1.38 0.86
CA MET A 221 -7.58 2.31 0.20
C MET A 221 -8.21 2.87 -1.09
N LEU A 222 -8.72 2.01 -1.97
CA LEU A 222 -9.41 2.45 -3.19
C LEU A 222 -10.74 3.15 -2.88
N TRP A 223 -11.45 2.76 -1.81
CA TRP A 223 -12.72 3.38 -1.44
C TRP A 223 -12.56 4.82 -0.99
N SER A 224 -11.58 5.08 -0.17
CA SER A 224 -11.40 6.36 0.53
C SER A 224 -10.56 7.38 -0.25
N ASN A 225 -9.83 6.96 -1.28
CA ASN A 225 -9.01 7.84 -2.11
C ASN A 225 -9.70 8.18 -3.44
N PRO A 226 -9.35 9.31 -4.06
CA PRO A 226 -9.87 9.69 -5.38
C PRO A 226 -9.60 8.62 -6.43
N ARG A 227 -10.60 8.33 -7.26
CA ARG A 227 -10.52 7.36 -8.35
C ARG A 227 -11.03 7.96 -9.65
N PRO A 228 -10.52 7.51 -10.82
CA PRO A 228 -11.06 7.95 -12.10
C PRO A 228 -12.47 7.41 -12.33
N PRO A 229 -13.31 8.10 -13.14
CA PRO A 229 -14.67 7.65 -13.47
C PRO A 229 -14.75 6.22 -13.98
N ALA A 230 -13.76 5.77 -14.76
CA ALA A 230 -13.64 4.40 -15.28
C ALA A 230 -13.64 3.32 -14.19
N SER A 231 -13.33 3.65 -12.94
CA SER A 231 -13.39 2.72 -11.81
C SER A 231 -14.82 2.47 -11.28
N GLY A 232 -15.84 3.05 -11.89
CA GLY A 232 -17.23 3.06 -11.36
C GLY A 232 -17.79 1.67 -11.03
N ARG A 233 -17.41 0.64 -11.79
CA ARG A 233 -17.85 -0.74 -11.56
C ARG A 233 -16.88 -1.60 -10.75
N PHE A 234 -15.74 -1.07 -10.32
CA PHE A 234 -14.69 -1.84 -9.64
C PHE A 234 -15.24 -2.66 -8.46
N PHE A 235 -15.92 -2.00 -7.52
CA PHE A 235 -16.42 -2.70 -6.32
C PHE A 235 -17.49 -3.74 -6.65
N ALA A 236 -18.40 -3.45 -7.59
CA ALA A 236 -19.39 -4.44 -8.02
C ALA A 236 -18.71 -5.67 -8.63
N ALA A 237 -17.76 -5.48 -9.54
CA ALA A 237 -17.02 -6.58 -10.17
C ALA A 237 -16.16 -7.38 -9.16
N TYR A 238 -15.61 -6.71 -8.15
CA TYR A 238 -14.90 -7.39 -7.06
C TYR A 238 -15.86 -8.27 -6.24
N GLN A 239 -17.01 -7.73 -5.82
CA GLN A 239 -18.01 -8.41 -5.00
C GLN A 239 -18.66 -9.61 -5.71
N GLU A 240 -18.70 -9.62 -7.04
CA GLU A 240 -19.17 -10.78 -7.83
C GLU A 240 -18.34 -12.04 -7.56
N LEU A 241 -17.03 -11.90 -7.33
CA LEU A 241 -16.11 -13.02 -7.16
C LEU A 241 -15.68 -13.25 -5.71
N ASN A 242 -15.60 -12.19 -4.91
CA ASN A 242 -15.18 -12.25 -3.52
C ASN A 242 -16.11 -11.37 -2.66
N PRO A 243 -17.33 -11.83 -2.39
CA PRO A 243 -18.32 -11.04 -1.65
C PRO A 243 -17.85 -10.76 -0.22
N SER A 244 -17.79 -9.49 0.13
CA SER A 244 -17.55 -9.05 1.51
C SER A 244 -18.79 -9.24 2.37
N PRO A 245 -18.65 -9.49 3.69
CA PRO A 245 -19.78 -9.57 4.61
C PRO A 245 -20.65 -8.31 4.57
N PRO A 246 -21.96 -8.40 4.87
CA PRO A 246 -22.86 -7.26 4.90
C PRO A 246 -22.30 -6.07 5.69
N GLY A 247 -22.60 -4.85 5.24
CA GLY A 247 -22.11 -3.62 5.88
C GLY A 247 -20.65 -3.24 5.54
N TRP A 248 -20.01 -3.93 4.60
CA TRP A 248 -18.62 -3.69 4.24
C TRP A 248 -18.30 -2.22 3.92
N ALA A 249 -19.15 -1.52 3.19
CA ALA A 249 -18.93 -0.13 2.83
C ALA A 249 -18.82 0.80 4.06
N GLY A 250 -19.60 0.51 5.11
CA GLY A 250 -19.53 1.24 6.38
C GLY A 250 -18.25 0.99 7.18
N ARG A 251 -17.53 -0.11 6.90
CA ARG A 251 -16.23 -0.42 7.53
C ARG A 251 -15.04 0.27 6.86
N MET A 252 -15.19 0.73 5.62
CA MET A 252 -14.08 1.30 4.86
C MET A 252 -13.38 2.46 5.57
N PRO A 253 -14.08 3.46 6.15
CA PRO A 253 -13.41 4.52 6.90
C PRO A 253 -12.61 4.00 8.11
N ILE A 254 -13.11 2.98 8.81
CA ILE A 254 -12.42 2.38 9.97
C ILE A 254 -11.12 1.68 9.53
N LEU A 255 -11.18 0.90 8.45
CA LEU A 255 -10.00 0.21 7.91
C LEU A 255 -8.97 1.19 7.32
N HIS A 256 -9.44 2.30 6.76
CA HIS A 256 -8.60 3.36 6.20
C HIS A 256 -7.89 4.21 7.28
N LEU A 257 -8.32 4.14 8.54
CA LEU A 257 -7.63 4.81 9.64
C LEU A 257 -6.16 4.41 9.77
N ARG A 258 -5.79 3.20 9.34
CA ARG A 258 -4.40 2.78 9.24
C ARG A 258 -3.57 3.78 8.42
N GLU A 259 -4.09 4.18 7.26
CA GLU A 259 -3.44 5.15 6.38
C GLU A 259 -3.41 6.54 7.01
N HIS A 260 -4.52 7.00 7.55
CA HIS A 260 -4.57 8.29 8.24
C HIS A 260 -3.56 8.38 9.37
N LEU A 261 -3.47 7.36 10.23
CA LEU A 261 -2.50 7.34 11.32
C LEU A 261 -1.06 7.25 10.82
N SER A 262 -0.81 6.55 9.71
CA SER A 262 0.48 6.54 9.03
C SER A 262 0.86 7.93 8.52
N VAL A 263 -0.04 8.63 7.84
CA VAL A 263 0.19 10.01 7.35
C VAL A 263 0.45 10.96 8.52
N ILE A 264 -0.33 10.88 9.61
CA ILE A 264 -0.09 11.67 10.81
C ILE A 264 1.27 11.35 11.44
N ALA A 265 1.67 10.08 11.45
CA ALA A 265 2.96 9.64 11.98
C ALA A 265 4.16 10.09 11.13
N HIS A 266 3.97 10.34 9.82
CA HIS A 266 5.00 10.90 8.94
C HIS A 266 5.09 12.43 9.02
N PHE A 267 3.94 13.11 9.03
CA PHE A 267 3.85 14.54 8.73
C PHE A 267 3.34 15.38 9.92
N GLY A 268 2.74 14.77 10.94
CA GLY A 268 2.28 15.47 12.14
C GLY A 268 1.39 16.67 11.82
N ALA A 269 1.84 17.87 12.23
CA ALA A 269 1.12 19.14 12.03
C ALA A 269 0.99 19.56 10.55
N GLU A 270 1.78 18.99 9.64
CA GLU A 270 1.70 19.25 8.20
C GLU A 270 0.54 18.52 7.51
N ALA A 271 -0.16 17.62 8.23
CA ALA A 271 -1.32 16.88 7.73
C ALA A 271 -2.64 17.23 8.44
N PRO A 272 -3.06 18.53 8.49
CA PRO A 272 -4.22 18.95 9.28
C PRO A 272 -5.54 18.36 8.75
N SER A 273 -5.68 18.20 7.45
CA SER A 273 -6.88 17.59 6.84
C SER A 273 -7.05 16.14 7.26
N THR A 274 -5.96 15.36 7.25
CA THR A 274 -5.96 13.95 7.67
C THR A 274 -6.29 13.84 9.17
N LEU A 275 -5.74 14.74 10.00
CA LEU A 275 -6.04 14.78 11.43
C LEU A 275 -7.53 15.06 11.68
N ASN A 276 -8.13 15.99 10.95
CA ASN A 276 -9.56 16.28 11.07
C ASN A 276 -10.44 15.11 10.64
N LEU A 277 -10.17 14.50 9.48
CA LEU A 277 -10.86 13.29 9.02
C LEU A 277 -10.72 12.14 10.02
N THR A 278 -9.54 11.95 10.61
CA THR A 278 -9.31 10.96 11.66
C THR A 278 -10.23 11.20 12.84
N ARG A 279 -10.36 12.44 13.31
CA ARG A 279 -11.25 12.81 14.42
C ARG A 279 -12.72 12.60 14.09
N GLU A 280 -13.13 12.88 12.86
CA GLU A 280 -14.51 12.61 12.38
C GLU A 280 -14.84 11.13 12.45
N ILE A 281 -13.94 10.26 11.95
CA ILE A 281 -14.12 8.80 12.01
C ILE A 281 -14.11 8.31 13.47
N LEU A 282 -13.28 8.88 14.30
CA LEU A 282 -13.19 8.52 15.72
C LEU A 282 -14.29 9.13 16.60
N ALA A 283 -15.16 10.01 16.07
CA ALA A 283 -16.19 10.69 16.86
C ALA A 283 -17.04 9.77 17.76
N PRO A 284 -17.48 8.57 17.31
CA PRO A 284 -18.25 7.64 18.15
C PRO A 284 -17.46 7.02 19.32
N PHE A 285 -16.13 7.15 19.32
CA PHE A 285 -15.23 6.52 20.28
C PHE A 285 -14.63 7.48 21.30
N TYR A 286 -14.91 8.78 21.20
CA TYR A 286 -14.52 9.72 22.26
C TYR A 286 -15.24 9.45 23.57
N PRO A 287 -14.60 9.75 24.72
CA PRO A 287 -15.29 9.69 26.01
C PRO A 287 -16.49 10.65 26.00
N ARG A 288 -17.61 10.16 26.50
CA ARG A 288 -18.75 11.02 26.84
C ARG A 288 -18.43 11.85 28.07
#